data_d3e962f3bcfc0fe1fa4810880c8dd067
#
_entry.id   d3e962f3bcfc0fe1fa4810880c8dd067
#
_cell.length_a   1.000
_cell.length_b   1.000
_cell.length_c   1.000
_cell.angle_alpha   90.00
_cell.angle_beta   90.00
_cell.angle_gamma   90.00
#
_symmetry.space_group_name_H-M   'P 1'
#
loop_
_entity.id
_entity.type
_entity.pdbx_description
1 polymer ?
#
loop_
_entity_poly.entity_id
_entity_poly.type
_entity_poly.pdbx_seq_one_letter_code
_entity_poly.pdbx_strand_id
1 'polypeptide(L)'
;GDDKVGIGVIDLRSGERHSLAVLRRAGAAGISTIRWNFDSEILEWGNQVLASAVPCDLLIVDELGPLEFDRGEGWLAGLGILDSGDYKAGLVVIRPELLDKALQRWPAAWVLKINHPQGIGQLAENWLKSSGFEKS
;
A
#
# COMPACT_ATOMS: atom_id res chain seq x y z
N GLY A 1 14.00 19.27 12.96
CA GLY A 1 13.20 18.19 12.44
C GLY A 1 13.90 16.85 12.65
N ASP A 2 13.18 15.85 13.08
CA ASP A 2 13.76 14.52 13.26
C ASP A 2 14.22 13.99 11.90
N ASP A 3 15.52 13.80 11.74
CA ASP A 3 16.06 13.16 10.56
C ASP A 3 15.65 11.68 10.56
N LYS A 4 14.76 11.31 9.65
CA LYS A 4 14.39 9.90 9.47
C LYS A 4 15.60 9.11 9.03
N VAL A 5 16.04 8.20 9.88
CA VAL A 5 17.22 7.34 9.65
C VAL A 5 16.85 5.95 9.11
N GLY A 6 15.56 5.59 9.17
CA GLY A 6 15.06 4.30 8.71
C GLY A 6 13.55 4.27 8.53
N ILE A 7 13.08 3.19 7.91
CA ILE A 7 11.67 2.86 7.73
C ILE A 7 11.43 1.49 8.35
N GLY A 8 10.49 1.42 9.28
CA GLY A 8 10.02 0.16 9.85
C GLY A 8 8.75 -0.32 9.16
N VAL A 9 8.50 -1.61 9.22
CA VAL A 9 7.27 -2.25 8.78
C VAL A 9 6.74 -3.18 9.86
N ILE A 10 5.43 -3.27 9.96
CA ILE A 10 4.75 -4.15 10.90
C ILE A 10 3.61 -4.91 10.19
N ASP A 11 3.52 -6.21 10.41
CA ASP A 11 2.31 -6.97 10.12
C ASP A 11 1.32 -6.74 11.27
N LEU A 12 0.21 -6.08 10.99
CA LEU A 12 -0.79 -5.74 12.00
C LEU A 12 -1.56 -6.95 12.53
N ARG A 13 -1.55 -8.08 11.83
CA ARG A 13 -2.22 -9.31 12.26
C ARG A 13 -1.41 -10.09 13.29
N SER A 14 -0.11 -10.22 13.04
CA SER A 14 0.81 -10.95 13.92
C SER A 14 1.50 -10.07 14.95
N GLY A 15 1.65 -8.77 14.66
CA GLY A 15 2.44 -7.83 15.42
C GLY A 15 3.94 -7.91 15.12
N GLU A 16 4.37 -8.74 14.18
CA GLU A 16 5.76 -8.89 13.77
C GLU A 16 6.30 -7.61 13.13
N ARG A 17 7.52 -7.23 13.49
CA ARG A 17 8.15 -5.96 13.08
C ARG A 17 9.52 -6.18 12.49
N HIS A 18 9.83 -5.43 11.43
CA HIS A 18 11.14 -5.44 10.78
C HIS A 18 11.60 -4.04 10.39
N SER A 19 12.91 -3.87 10.21
CA SER A 19 13.50 -2.69 9.58
C SER A 19 13.46 -2.88 8.06
N LEU A 20 12.64 -2.10 7.37
CA LEU A 20 12.41 -2.24 5.93
C LEU A 20 13.49 -1.53 5.11
N ALA A 21 13.90 -0.34 5.51
CA ALA A 21 14.84 0.45 4.75
C ALA A 21 15.69 1.35 5.65
N VAL A 22 16.90 1.61 5.18
CA VAL A 22 17.82 2.58 5.78
C VAL A 22 18.18 3.66 4.77
N LEU A 23 18.74 4.76 5.25
CA LEU A 23 19.24 5.81 4.36
C LEU A 23 20.26 5.25 3.38
N ARG A 24 20.08 5.58 2.12
CA ARG A 24 20.99 5.15 1.05
C ARG A 24 22.37 5.79 1.24
N ARG A 25 23.40 4.94 1.25
CA ARG A 25 24.79 5.37 1.18
C ARG A 25 25.30 5.26 -0.27
N ALA A 26 26.31 6.06 -0.61
CA ALA A 26 26.95 5.96 -1.92
C ALA A 26 27.47 4.53 -2.15
N GLY A 27 27.19 3.97 -3.35
CA GLY A 27 27.61 2.62 -3.72
C GLY A 27 26.74 1.48 -3.18
N ALA A 28 25.60 1.76 -2.53
CA ALA A 28 24.69 0.73 -2.07
C ALA A 28 24.09 -0.05 -3.25
N ALA A 29 24.17 -1.39 -3.19
CA ALA A 29 23.52 -2.30 -4.12
C ALA A 29 22.12 -2.69 -3.65
N GLY A 30 21.27 -3.19 -4.58
CA GLY A 30 19.94 -3.71 -4.28
C GLY A 30 18.81 -2.74 -4.63
N ILE A 31 17.61 -3.03 -4.10
CA ILE A 31 16.41 -2.22 -4.35
C ILE A 31 16.55 -0.90 -3.60
N SER A 32 16.60 0.20 -4.33
CA SER A 32 16.80 1.51 -3.74
C SER A 32 16.05 2.61 -4.48
N THR A 33 15.70 3.66 -3.74
CA THR A 33 15.23 4.93 -4.26
C THR A 33 16.35 5.98 -4.12
N ILE A 34 16.08 7.22 -4.49
CA ILE A 34 17.04 8.34 -4.30
C ILE A 34 17.53 8.42 -2.85
N ARG A 35 16.65 8.15 -1.88
CA ARG A 35 16.91 8.34 -0.45
C ARG A 35 17.10 7.04 0.33
N TRP A 36 16.45 5.94 -0.08
CA TRP A 36 16.32 4.73 0.72
C TRP A 36 16.94 3.52 0.05
N ASN A 37 17.58 2.68 0.85
CA ASN A 37 18.01 1.34 0.49
C ASN A 37 17.12 0.34 1.24
N PHE A 38 16.39 -0.49 0.49
CA PHE A 38 15.42 -1.46 1.01
C PHE A 38 16.07 -2.81 1.25
N ASP A 39 15.68 -3.46 2.34
CA ASP A 39 16.06 -4.83 2.64
C ASP A 39 15.20 -5.79 1.80
N SER A 40 15.85 -6.57 0.93
CA SER A 40 15.17 -7.47 0.01
C SER A 40 14.49 -8.65 0.71
N GLU A 41 15.05 -9.14 1.80
CA GLU A 41 14.44 -10.23 2.60
C GLU A 41 13.18 -9.74 3.29
N ILE A 42 13.19 -8.50 3.79
CA ILE A 42 12.03 -7.89 4.43
C ILE A 42 10.95 -7.52 3.40
N LEU A 43 11.34 -7.10 2.19
CA LEU A 43 10.38 -6.92 1.09
C LEU A 43 9.71 -8.24 0.72
N GLU A 44 10.46 -9.34 0.65
CA GLU A 44 9.90 -10.66 0.37
C GLU A 44 8.97 -11.14 1.48
N TRP A 45 9.38 -10.98 2.74
CA TRP A 45 8.52 -11.26 3.89
C TRP A 45 7.20 -10.48 3.82
N GLY A 46 7.25 -9.17 3.55
CA GLY A 46 6.05 -8.35 3.43
C GLY A 46 5.17 -8.74 2.24
N ASN A 47 5.75 -9.17 1.11
CA ASN A 47 4.99 -9.71 0.00
C ASN A 47 4.25 -11.00 0.37
N GLN A 48 4.86 -11.87 1.18
CA GLN A 48 4.20 -13.09 1.71
C GLN A 48 3.06 -12.73 2.67
N VAL A 49 3.27 -11.74 3.55
CA VAL A 49 2.23 -11.21 4.44
C VAL A 49 1.04 -10.68 3.64
N LEU A 50 1.30 -9.85 2.61
CA LEU A 50 0.26 -9.32 1.73
C LEU A 50 -0.48 -10.43 0.99
N ALA A 51 0.23 -11.37 0.38
CA ALA A 51 -0.38 -12.49 -0.35
C ALA A 51 -1.32 -13.32 0.53
N SER A 52 -1.01 -13.44 1.82
CA SER A 52 -1.85 -14.15 2.80
C SER A 52 -3.02 -13.32 3.35
N ALA A 53 -3.17 -12.06 2.94
CA ALA A 53 -4.24 -11.18 3.43
C ALA A 53 -5.60 -11.47 2.81
N VAL A 54 -5.65 -12.15 1.68
CA VAL A 54 -6.90 -12.52 1.00
C VAL A 54 -7.13 -14.05 1.10
N PRO A 55 -8.37 -14.53 1.10
CA PRO A 55 -9.63 -13.76 1.03
C PRO A 55 -9.93 -12.97 2.32
N CYS A 56 -10.59 -11.83 2.19
CA CYS A 56 -11.00 -11.01 3.33
C CYS A 56 -12.24 -10.17 3.02
N ASP A 57 -12.85 -9.59 4.05
CA ASP A 57 -13.98 -8.67 3.84
C ASP A 57 -13.50 -7.28 3.42
N LEU A 58 -12.51 -6.74 4.10
CA LEU A 58 -11.93 -5.42 3.81
C LEU A 58 -10.42 -5.54 3.63
N LEU A 59 -9.96 -5.23 2.43
CA LEU A 59 -8.55 -5.13 2.11
C LEU A 59 -8.12 -3.66 2.12
N ILE A 60 -7.10 -3.34 2.89
CA ILE A 60 -6.47 -2.01 2.87
C ILE A 60 -4.99 -2.17 2.52
N VAL A 61 -4.57 -1.51 1.46
CA VAL A 61 -3.16 -1.41 1.06
C VAL A 61 -2.72 0.04 1.19
N ASP A 62 -1.91 0.31 2.21
CA ASP A 62 -1.43 1.66 2.50
C ASP A 62 -0.19 1.96 1.66
N GLU A 63 -0.46 2.68 0.62
CA GLU A 63 0.43 3.22 -0.40
C GLU A 63 1.21 2.18 -1.24
N LEU A 64 0.82 2.10 -2.51
CA LEU A 64 1.65 1.56 -3.59
C LEU A 64 2.22 2.74 -4.40
N GLY A 65 3.48 2.66 -4.71
CA GLY A 65 4.24 3.77 -5.25
C GLY A 65 4.98 3.46 -6.57
N PRO A 66 5.97 4.30 -6.91
CA PRO A 66 6.74 4.12 -8.15
C PRO A 66 7.52 2.80 -8.21
N LEU A 67 7.90 2.22 -7.06
CA LEU A 67 8.55 0.90 -7.05
C LEU A 67 7.65 -0.16 -7.69
N GLU A 68 6.39 -0.20 -7.32
CA GLU A 68 5.42 -1.18 -7.80
C GLU A 68 4.95 -0.87 -9.21
N PHE A 69 4.54 0.38 -9.50
CA PHE A 69 3.94 0.75 -10.78
C PHE A 69 4.95 0.94 -11.91
N ASP A 70 6.15 1.43 -11.62
CA ASP A 70 7.11 1.82 -12.65
C ASP A 70 8.29 0.86 -12.76
N ARG A 71 8.72 0.24 -11.67
CA ARG A 71 9.94 -0.56 -11.60
C ARG A 71 9.71 -2.05 -11.46
N GLY A 72 8.49 -2.49 -11.14
CA GLY A 72 8.20 -3.90 -10.88
C GLY A 72 8.97 -4.44 -9.67
N GLU A 73 9.11 -3.64 -8.64
CA GLU A 73 9.81 -3.92 -7.39
C GLU A 73 8.90 -3.59 -6.19
N GLY A 74 9.36 -3.83 -4.98
CA GLY A 74 8.63 -3.45 -3.76
C GLY A 74 7.46 -4.40 -3.43
N TRP A 75 6.32 -3.83 -3.11
CA TRP A 75 5.12 -4.56 -2.67
C TRP A 75 4.28 -5.12 -3.83
N LEU A 76 4.88 -5.90 -4.71
CA LEU A 76 4.21 -6.46 -5.90
C LEU A 76 3.01 -7.35 -5.55
N ALA A 77 3.07 -8.05 -4.41
CA ALA A 77 1.92 -8.80 -3.91
C ALA A 77 0.72 -7.90 -3.62
N GLY A 78 0.93 -6.63 -3.27
CA GLY A 78 -0.14 -5.65 -3.11
C GLY A 78 -0.91 -5.40 -4.40
N LEU A 79 -0.23 -5.30 -5.53
CA LEU A 79 -0.89 -5.23 -6.84
C LEU A 79 -1.69 -6.52 -7.13
N GLY A 80 -1.06 -7.69 -6.90
CA GLY A 80 -1.68 -8.99 -7.18
C GLY A 80 -2.95 -9.25 -6.37
N ILE A 81 -2.95 -8.95 -5.08
CA ILE A 81 -4.15 -9.15 -4.23
C ILE A 81 -5.27 -8.17 -4.57
N LEU A 82 -4.95 -6.94 -5.01
CA LEU A 82 -5.97 -6.00 -5.51
C LEU A 82 -6.57 -6.48 -6.84
N ASP A 83 -5.75 -7.05 -7.72
CA ASP A 83 -6.22 -7.63 -8.99
C ASP A 83 -7.09 -8.87 -8.78
N SER A 84 -6.85 -9.64 -7.73
CA SER A 84 -7.59 -10.88 -7.47
C SER A 84 -9.08 -10.66 -7.21
N GLY A 85 -9.43 -9.53 -6.61
CA GLY A 85 -10.80 -9.26 -6.20
C GLY A 85 -11.32 -10.16 -5.06
N ASP A 86 -10.45 -10.91 -4.39
CA ASP A 86 -10.81 -11.84 -3.30
C ASP A 86 -11.11 -11.09 -1.98
N TYR A 87 -11.93 -10.05 -2.09
CA TYR A 87 -12.38 -9.21 -0.98
C TYR A 87 -13.74 -8.58 -1.30
N LYS A 88 -14.51 -8.23 -0.28
CA LYS A 88 -15.79 -7.51 -0.48
C LYS A 88 -15.55 -6.04 -0.83
N ALA A 89 -14.58 -5.41 -0.18
CA ALA A 89 -14.16 -4.06 -0.48
C ALA A 89 -12.65 -3.92 -0.36
N GLY A 90 -12.05 -3.20 -1.31
CA GLY A 90 -10.62 -2.91 -1.34
C GLY A 90 -10.37 -1.40 -1.36
N LEU A 91 -9.35 -0.98 -0.63
CA LEU A 91 -8.91 0.40 -0.59
C LEU A 91 -7.40 0.43 -0.75
N VAL A 92 -6.93 1.27 -1.64
CA VAL A 92 -5.50 1.50 -1.83
C VAL A 92 -5.19 2.99 -1.85
N VAL A 93 -4.11 3.36 -1.19
CA VAL A 93 -3.62 4.74 -1.22
C VAL A 93 -2.66 4.90 -2.40
N ILE A 94 -2.97 5.86 -3.26
CA ILE A 94 -2.20 6.17 -4.48
C ILE A 94 -1.84 7.66 -4.48
N ARG A 95 -0.60 7.98 -4.77
CA ARG A 95 -0.19 9.36 -4.98
C ARG A 95 -0.81 9.93 -6.26
N PRO A 96 -1.13 11.24 -6.31
CA PRO A 96 -1.78 11.84 -7.47
C PRO A 96 -1.08 11.59 -8.80
N GLU A 97 0.25 11.59 -8.82
CA GLU A 97 1.06 11.36 -10.04
C GLU A 97 0.95 9.93 -10.61
N LEU A 98 0.49 8.97 -9.80
CA LEU A 98 0.30 7.57 -10.22
C LEU A 98 -1.17 7.22 -10.52
N LEU A 99 -2.08 8.17 -10.34
CA LEU A 99 -3.51 7.93 -10.46
C LEU A 99 -3.91 7.38 -11.83
N ASP A 100 -3.36 7.92 -12.90
CA ASP A 100 -3.66 7.46 -14.26
C ASP A 100 -3.24 6.01 -14.47
N LYS A 101 -2.09 5.60 -13.95
CA LYS A 101 -1.61 4.21 -14.01
C LYS A 101 -2.51 3.28 -13.18
N ALA A 102 -2.91 3.72 -12.01
CA ALA A 102 -3.84 2.97 -11.16
C ALA A 102 -5.20 2.78 -11.84
N LEU A 103 -5.75 3.81 -12.47
CA LEU A 103 -7.02 3.72 -13.20
C LEU A 103 -6.93 2.89 -14.48
N GLN A 104 -5.77 2.86 -15.14
CA GLN A 104 -5.55 1.92 -16.26
C GLN A 104 -5.57 0.46 -15.79
N ARG A 105 -5.05 0.19 -14.60
CA ARG A 105 -5.06 -1.16 -14.01
C ARG A 105 -6.43 -1.53 -13.45
N TRP A 106 -7.10 -0.59 -12.78
CA TRP A 106 -8.40 -0.77 -12.13
C TRP A 106 -9.42 0.25 -12.65
N PRO A 107 -9.92 0.09 -13.90
CA PRO A 107 -10.77 1.10 -14.52
C PRO A 107 -12.13 1.29 -13.83
N ALA A 108 -12.59 0.31 -13.06
CA ALA A 108 -13.82 0.41 -12.28
C ALA A 108 -13.64 0.98 -10.87
N ALA A 109 -12.42 1.35 -10.50
CA ALA A 109 -12.13 1.89 -9.17
C ALA A 109 -12.74 3.28 -8.99
N TRP A 110 -13.25 3.52 -7.78
CA TRP A 110 -13.68 4.86 -7.37
C TRP A 110 -12.50 5.64 -6.82
N VAL A 111 -12.43 6.90 -7.17
CA VAL A 111 -11.39 7.81 -6.70
C VAL A 111 -11.94 8.73 -5.61
N LEU A 112 -11.37 8.62 -4.42
CA LEU A 112 -11.61 9.55 -3.33
C LEU A 112 -10.43 10.50 -3.22
N LYS A 113 -10.62 11.79 -3.52
CA LYS A 113 -9.60 12.81 -3.32
C LYS A 113 -9.74 13.38 -1.92
N ILE A 114 -8.69 13.23 -1.12
CA ILE A 114 -8.64 13.75 0.25
C ILE A 114 -7.80 15.02 0.23
N ASN A 115 -8.46 16.17 0.12
CA ASN A 115 -7.78 17.46 0.10
C ASN A 115 -7.68 18.08 1.50
N HIS A 116 -8.59 17.73 2.41
CA HIS A 116 -8.64 18.22 3.78
C HIS A 116 -9.00 17.08 4.75
N PRO A 117 -8.42 17.06 5.97
CA PRO A 117 -8.78 16.07 6.98
C PRO A 117 -10.25 16.13 7.42
N GLN A 118 -10.88 17.32 7.32
CA GLN A 118 -12.28 17.49 7.67
C GLN A 118 -13.19 16.84 6.63
N GLY A 119 -14.15 16.06 7.10
CA GLY A 119 -15.10 15.35 6.24
C GLY A 119 -14.67 13.95 5.81
N ILE A 120 -13.48 13.49 6.16
CA ILE A 120 -13.00 12.13 5.83
C ILE A 120 -13.92 11.08 6.44
N GLY A 121 -14.38 11.28 7.67
CA GLY A 121 -15.30 10.35 8.33
C GLY A 121 -16.59 10.15 7.54
N GLN A 122 -17.19 11.22 7.02
CA GLN A 122 -18.42 11.14 6.21
C GLN A 122 -18.17 10.46 4.85
N LEU A 123 -17.04 10.74 4.20
CA LEU A 123 -16.65 10.08 2.95
C LEU A 123 -16.43 8.58 3.18
N ALA A 124 -15.73 8.20 4.25
CA ALA A 124 -15.52 6.81 4.62
C ALA A 124 -16.85 6.08 4.92
N GLU A 125 -17.76 6.69 5.67
CA GLU A 125 -19.09 6.13 5.93
C GLU A 125 -19.89 5.93 4.64
N ASN A 126 -19.93 6.91 3.77
CA ASN A 126 -20.63 6.83 2.49
C ASN A 126 -20.08 5.72 1.62
N TRP A 127 -18.75 5.60 1.56
CA TRP A 127 -18.08 4.55 0.80
C TRP A 127 -18.38 3.16 1.37
N LEU A 128 -18.30 2.98 2.69
CA LEU A 128 -18.59 1.71 3.35
C LEU A 128 -20.04 1.28 3.09
N LYS A 129 -20.99 2.19 3.15
CA LYS A 129 -22.41 1.92 2.83
C LYS A 129 -22.56 1.48 1.37
N SER A 130 -21.93 2.17 0.42
CA SER A 130 -22.01 1.83 -1.00
C SER A 130 -21.33 0.50 -1.33
N SER A 131 -20.38 0.06 -0.51
CA SER A 131 -19.66 -1.21 -0.65
C SER A 131 -20.32 -2.40 0.06
N GLY A 132 -21.51 -2.21 0.65
CA GLY A 132 -22.27 -3.27 1.32
C GLY A 132 -21.87 -3.53 2.78
N PHE A 133 -21.03 -2.70 3.38
CA PHE A 133 -20.74 -2.73 4.81
C PHE A 133 -21.83 -1.94 5.55
N GLU A 134 -22.83 -2.63 6.10
CA GLU A 134 -23.86 -2.00 6.92
C GLU A 134 -23.41 -1.98 8.38
N LYS A 135 -23.71 -0.85 9.07
CA LYS A 135 -23.67 -0.82 10.53
C LYS A 135 -24.78 -1.73 11.06
N SER A 136 -24.37 -2.78 11.70
CA SER A 136 -25.29 -3.59 12.50
C SER A 136 -25.71 -2.82 13.76
#